data_ce1cf340fd5155425ca64bcd42583fa8
#
_entry.id   ce1cf340fd5155425ca64bcd42583fa8
#
_cell.length_a   1.000
_cell.length_b   1.000
_cell.length_c   1.000
_cell.angle_alpha   90.00
_cell.angle_beta   90.00
_cell.angle_gamma   90.00
#
_symmetry.space_group_name_H-M   'P 1'
#
loop_
_entity.id
_entity.type
_entity.pdbx_description
1 polymer ?
#
loop_
_entity_poly.entity_id
_entity_poly.type
_entity_poly.pdbx_seq_one_letter_code
_entity_poly.pdbx_strand_id
1 'polypeptide(L)'
;MSSHSEDVEIVIAAIFQPRPEDPRQGESHAGQKAGIHSRGERVMKAIVYGGPGNKAWEDVPEPGIQDPTDAIVKVECTTICGTDLHILKGDVPAVTEGRILGHEGVGVVTEVGPSCTSVTVGDRVIISCISKCMECEYCKAGLTSHCQTLGGIGWIFGHLIDGTQAEYVRVPYADNGLIPLPDTVTAEQGTMLSDILPTGHEIGVLNGAVKQGDVVAVVGVGPVGLAAVMTASSQGASKVIAVDGNKFRLDASREFGATETVDASGDDLVAELRRLSRDGLGVDVAIEAVGIPATFGLALDSIRPGGRVANIGVHGEGVQFPIERDWINNITITTGLVNATTAPELLDKITSGAIDPAKFVTHRFTFDQFLGAYDTFADAAEQHALKVIISNAG
;
A
#
# COMPACT_ATOMS: atom_id res chain seq x y z
N MET A 1 21.30 39.33 -14.97
CA MET A 1 20.42 38.16 -15.20
C MET A 1 21.06 37.00 -14.44
N SER A 2 20.85 36.92 -13.16
CA SER A 2 21.22 35.77 -12.30
C SER A 2 20.62 36.05 -10.93
N SER A 3 19.50 35.46 -10.59
CA SER A 3 18.98 35.37 -9.21
C SER A 3 17.61 34.65 -9.17
N HIS A 4 17.52 33.44 -9.72
CA HIS A 4 16.26 32.66 -9.61
C HIS A 4 16.48 31.18 -9.27
N SER A 5 17.70 30.77 -8.90
CA SER A 5 18.00 29.37 -8.58
C SER A 5 18.12 29.04 -7.08
N GLU A 6 18.15 30.04 -6.21
CA GLU A 6 18.34 29.81 -4.76
C GLU A 6 17.03 29.67 -3.98
N ASP A 7 15.89 30.10 -4.52
CA ASP A 7 14.61 30.06 -3.79
C ASP A 7 13.87 28.70 -3.89
N VAL A 8 14.29 27.79 -4.77
CA VAL A 8 13.65 26.49 -4.97
C VAL A 8 14.18 25.40 -4.02
N GLU A 9 15.44 25.51 -3.60
CA GLU A 9 16.03 24.52 -2.67
C GLU A 9 15.49 24.63 -1.24
N ILE A 10 14.99 25.80 -0.84
CA ILE A 10 14.50 26.04 0.53
C ILE A 10 13.12 25.39 0.77
N VAL A 11 12.31 25.17 -0.26
CA VAL A 11 10.95 24.63 -0.11
C VAL A 11 10.93 23.10 0.07
N ILE A 12 11.90 22.38 -0.51
CA ILE A 12 11.93 20.91 -0.44
C ILE A 12 12.41 20.42 0.94
N ALA A 13 13.27 21.18 1.62
CA ALA A 13 13.74 20.86 2.98
C ALA A 13 12.67 21.03 4.07
N ALA A 14 11.60 21.78 3.82
CA ALA A 14 10.57 22.08 4.82
C ALA A 14 9.47 20.99 4.93
N ILE A 15 9.36 20.08 3.95
CA ILE A 15 8.27 19.08 3.92
C ILE A 15 8.60 17.83 4.75
N PHE A 16 9.89 17.58 4.99
CA PHE A 16 10.38 16.43 5.77
C PHE A 16 11.07 16.79 7.10
N GLN A 17 10.93 18.03 7.58
CA GLN A 17 11.40 18.34 8.93
C GLN A 17 10.40 17.84 9.96
N PRO A 18 10.82 17.11 11.01
CA PRO A 18 9.98 16.85 12.17
C PRO A 18 9.53 18.19 12.73
N ARG A 19 8.23 18.32 13.03
CA ARG A 19 7.72 19.53 13.71
C ARG A 19 8.53 19.74 14.99
N PRO A 20 8.81 21.00 15.38
CA PRO A 20 9.51 21.27 16.63
C PRO A 20 8.75 20.59 17.78
N GLU A 21 9.50 19.95 18.67
CA GLU A 21 8.99 19.23 19.84
C GLU A 21 8.07 20.17 20.67
N ASP A 22 6.87 19.68 20.98
CA ASP A 22 5.97 20.36 21.93
C ASP A 22 6.65 20.37 23.31
N PRO A 23 6.87 21.56 23.93
CA PRO A 23 7.57 21.66 25.21
C PRO A 23 6.87 20.95 26.38
N ARG A 24 5.73 20.29 26.15
CA ARG A 24 4.96 19.53 27.14
C ARG A 24 5.28 18.03 27.22
N GLN A 25 6.25 17.53 26.43
CA GLN A 25 6.67 16.10 26.46
C GLN A 25 7.87 15.82 27.39
N GLY A 26 8.12 16.66 28.37
CA GLY A 26 9.19 16.54 29.35
C GLY A 26 8.74 15.97 30.71
N GLU A 27 8.06 14.81 30.76
CA GLU A 27 8.00 14.02 32.00
C GLU A 27 8.24 12.56 31.71
N SER A 28 9.47 12.13 31.96
CA SER A 28 9.91 10.74 31.92
C SER A 28 9.19 9.92 32.98
N HIS A 29 8.35 8.97 32.54
CA HIS A 29 7.95 7.86 33.42
C HIS A 29 9.09 6.83 33.51
N ALA A 30 10.05 7.11 34.39
CA ALA A 30 10.98 6.13 34.88
C ALA A 30 10.31 5.38 36.03
N GLY A 31 10.12 4.07 35.88
CA GLY A 31 9.99 3.18 36.99
C GLY A 31 8.69 2.41 37.15
N GLN A 32 8.63 1.25 36.54
CA GLN A 32 8.28 0.00 37.24
C GLN A 32 8.65 -1.20 36.37
N LYS A 33 9.79 -1.80 36.63
CA LYS A 33 10.15 -3.14 36.14
C LYS A 33 9.28 -4.17 36.83
N ALA A 34 8.14 -4.52 36.20
CA ALA A 34 7.46 -5.75 36.51
C ALA A 34 8.30 -6.90 35.94
N GLY A 35 8.53 -7.94 36.74
CA GLY A 35 9.45 -9.03 36.46
C GLY A 35 9.12 -9.73 35.12
N ILE A 36 9.97 -9.54 34.16
CA ILE A 36 10.01 -10.32 32.93
C ILE A 36 10.64 -11.66 33.29
N HIS A 37 9.84 -12.73 33.28
CA HIS A 37 10.37 -14.06 33.27
C HIS A 37 11.23 -14.21 32.00
N SER A 38 12.53 -14.46 32.18
CA SER A 38 13.45 -14.83 31.13
C SER A 38 13.01 -16.17 30.51
N ARG A 39 12.14 -16.14 29.50
CA ARG A 39 12.08 -17.19 28.49
C ARG A 39 13.41 -17.11 27.75
N GLY A 40 14.13 -18.25 27.63
CA GLY A 40 15.31 -18.33 26.77
C GLY A 40 14.96 -17.70 25.43
N GLU A 41 15.83 -16.83 24.91
CA GLU A 41 15.60 -16.05 23.69
C GLU A 41 15.25 -17.02 22.54
N ARG A 42 13.97 -17.09 22.20
CA ARG A 42 13.56 -17.79 20.99
C ARG A 42 14.03 -16.98 19.81
N VAL A 43 14.51 -17.67 18.80
CA VAL A 43 15.06 -17.08 17.59
C VAL A 43 14.13 -17.40 16.45
N MET A 44 13.89 -16.44 15.58
CA MET A 44 13.14 -16.56 14.31
C MET A 44 13.97 -16.09 13.13
N LYS A 45 13.56 -16.41 11.94
CA LYS A 45 14.14 -15.88 10.70
C LYS A 45 13.35 -14.67 10.20
N ALA A 46 14.08 -13.65 9.67
CA ALA A 46 13.50 -12.44 9.09
C ALA A 46 14.35 -11.81 7.99
N ILE A 47 13.73 -11.02 7.14
CA ILE A 47 14.43 -10.11 6.21
C ILE A 47 14.78 -8.84 6.96
N VAL A 48 16.05 -8.64 7.20
CA VAL A 48 16.60 -7.47 7.91
C VAL A 48 17.24 -6.51 6.93
N TYR A 49 16.86 -5.24 7.03
CA TYR A 49 17.44 -4.14 6.26
C TYR A 49 18.82 -3.77 6.81
N GLY A 50 19.83 -3.84 5.98
CA GLY A 50 21.24 -3.51 6.32
C GLY A 50 21.73 -2.18 5.72
N GLY A 51 20.82 -1.23 5.47
CA GLY A 51 21.11 0.01 4.74
C GLY A 51 20.84 -0.10 3.24
N PRO A 52 20.99 1.02 2.47
CA PRO A 52 20.68 1.05 1.05
C PRO A 52 21.36 -0.07 0.25
N GLY A 53 20.58 -0.81 -0.51
CA GLY A 53 21.01 -1.96 -1.30
C GLY A 53 21.22 -3.26 -0.52
N ASN A 54 21.17 -3.24 0.81
CA ASN A 54 21.51 -4.37 1.64
C ASN A 54 20.30 -4.95 2.38
N LYS A 55 20.11 -6.23 2.26
CA LYS A 55 19.13 -7.01 3.02
C LYS A 55 19.67 -8.41 3.28
N ALA A 56 19.29 -9.03 4.38
CA ALA A 56 19.70 -10.39 4.73
C ALA A 56 18.53 -11.19 5.31
N TRP A 57 18.49 -12.48 5.04
CA TRP A 57 17.62 -13.45 5.72
C TRP A 57 18.40 -14.06 6.87
N GLU A 58 18.14 -13.60 8.08
CA GLU A 58 18.98 -13.94 9.24
C GLU A 58 18.19 -14.22 10.50
N ASP A 59 18.89 -14.76 11.49
CA ASP A 59 18.33 -15.09 12.81
C ASP A 59 18.22 -13.81 13.66
N VAL A 60 17.02 -13.56 14.19
CA VAL A 60 16.69 -12.44 15.07
C VAL A 60 15.86 -12.92 16.25
N PRO A 61 15.79 -12.18 17.37
CA PRO A 61 14.90 -12.53 18.49
C PRO A 61 13.43 -12.54 18.06
N GLU A 62 12.65 -13.53 18.54
CA GLU A 62 11.18 -13.50 18.39
C GLU A 62 10.59 -12.28 19.10
N PRO A 63 9.56 -11.62 18.51
CA PRO A 63 8.88 -10.52 19.16
C PRO A 63 8.04 -11.02 20.35
N GLY A 64 7.87 -10.16 21.37
CA GLY A 64 6.96 -10.38 22.49
C GLY A 64 5.94 -9.26 22.61
N ILE A 65 4.90 -9.49 23.42
CA ILE A 65 3.91 -8.46 23.82
C ILE A 65 4.65 -7.32 24.53
N GLN A 66 4.48 -6.10 24.06
CA GLN A 66 5.06 -4.88 24.64
C GLN A 66 3.98 -4.00 25.27
N ASP A 67 2.78 -4.03 24.69
CA ASP A 67 1.64 -3.24 25.13
C ASP A 67 0.43 -4.15 25.35
N PRO A 68 -0.48 -3.85 26.30
CA PRO A 68 -1.68 -4.65 26.53
C PRO A 68 -2.58 -4.87 25.31
N THR A 69 -2.48 -4.04 24.29
CA THR A 69 -3.26 -4.09 23.03
C THR A 69 -2.58 -4.86 21.91
N ASP A 70 -1.39 -5.40 22.16
CA ASP A 70 -0.61 -6.11 21.13
C ASP A 70 -1.12 -7.55 20.92
N ALA A 71 -0.87 -8.07 19.72
CA ALA A 71 -0.86 -9.51 19.46
C ALA A 71 0.44 -9.92 18.77
N ILE A 72 0.83 -11.20 18.93
CA ILE A 72 1.89 -11.83 18.13
C ILE A 72 1.23 -12.74 17.11
N VAL A 73 1.59 -12.56 15.87
CA VAL A 73 1.08 -13.36 14.75
C VAL A 73 2.23 -14.16 14.15
N LYS A 74 2.05 -15.49 14.05
CA LYS A 74 2.90 -16.36 13.24
C LYS A 74 2.51 -16.17 11.79
N VAL A 75 3.41 -15.66 10.98
CA VAL A 75 3.16 -15.36 9.58
C VAL A 75 3.08 -16.64 8.76
N GLU A 76 1.96 -16.86 8.08
CA GLU A 76 1.77 -17.95 7.12
C GLU A 76 2.17 -17.53 5.71
N CYS A 77 1.84 -16.29 5.35
CA CYS A 77 1.99 -15.75 4.02
C CYS A 77 2.31 -14.26 4.09
N THR A 78 3.29 -13.83 3.31
CA THR A 78 3.66 -12.43 3.12
C THR A 78 4.03 -12.17 1.67
N THR A 79 4.36 -10.94 1.32
CA THR A 79 4.72 -10.54 -0.05
C THR A 79 5.75 -9.41 -0.02
N ILE A 80 6.18 -8.97 -1.20
CA ILE A 80 7.04 -7.82 -1.40
C ILE A 80 6.23 -6.73 -2.09
N CYS A 81 6.39 -5.49 -1.63
CA CYS A 81 5.79 -4.29 -2.18
C CYS A 81 6.82 -3.40 -2.88
N GLY A 82 6.36 -2.52 -3.78
CA GLY A 82 7.21 -1.47 -4.33
C GLY A 82 7.83 -0.58 -3.26
N THR A 83 7.14 -0.38 -2.15
CA THR A 83 7.64 0.34 -0.96
C THR A 83 8.90 -0.30 -0.38
N ASP A 84 9.00 -1.63 -0.33
CA ASP A 84 10.21 -2.32 0.16
C ASP A 84 11.41 -2.04 -0.75
N LEU A 85 11.17 -1.93 -2.08
CA LEU A 85 12.22 -1.54 -3.03
C LEU A 85 12.64 -0.08 -2.86
N HIS A 86 11.71 0.84 -2.54
CA HIS A 86 12.04 2.23 -2.20
C HIS A 86 12.87 2.32 -0.93
N ILE A 87 12.55 1.53 0.09
CA ILE A 87 13.38 1.44 1.31
C ILE A 87 14.79 0.97 0.96
N LEU A 88 14.92 -0.09 0.14
CA LEU A 88 16.21 -0.61 -0.31
C LEU A 88 17.00 0.37 -1.19
N LYS A 89 16.33 1.32 -1.86
CA LYS A 89 17.01 2.41 -2.57
C LYS A 89 17.49 3.55 -1.65
N GLY A 90 17.01 3.59 -0.41
CA GLY A 90 17.28 4.68 0.53
C GLY A 90 16.28 5.84 0.43
N ASP A 91 15.19 5.69 -0.30
CA ASP A 91 14.17 6.73 -0.51
C ASP A 91 13.33 7.00 0.75
N VAL A 92 13.44 6.17 1.79
CA VAL A 92 12.69 6.27 3.06
C VAL A 92 13.66 6.41 4.24
N PRO A 93 14.17 7.61 4.52
CA PRO A 93 15.23 7.84 5.53
C PRO A 93 14.84 7.46 6.96
N ALA A 94 13.54 7.34 7.26
CA ALA A 94 13.06 6.95 8.58
C ALA A 94 13.28 5.45 8.89
N VAL A 95 13.54 4.62 7.88
CA VAL A 95 13.88 3.20 8.08
C VAL A 95 15.36 3.09 8.40
N THR A 96 15.66 2.57 9.58
CA THR A 96 17.01 2.39 10.08
C THR A 96 17.53 0.97 9.85
N GLU A 97 18.85 0.81 9.77
CA GLU A 97 19.50 -0.51 9.73
C GLU A 97 19.05 -1.37 10.92
N GLY A 98 18.90 -2.67 10.69
CA GLY A 98 18.36 -3.62 11.65
C GLY A 98 16.82 -3.77 11.60
N ARG A 99 16.10 -2.97 10.81
CA ARG A 99 14.65 -3.06 10.65
C ARG A 99 14.26 -4.32 9.86
N ILE A 100 13.30 -5.10 10.39
CA ILE A 100 12.64 -6.17 9.61
C ILE A 100 11.65 -5.52 8.66
N LEU A 101 11.75 -5.87 7.37
CA LEU A 101 10.92 -5.29 6.30
C LEU A 101 9.51 -5.91 6.24
N GLY A 102 8.68 -5.33 5.35
CA GLY A 102 7.34 -5.84 5.00
C GLY A 102 6.21 -5.24 5.84
N HIS A 103 5.05 -5.09 5.19
CA HIS A 103 3.83 -4.54 5.80
C HIS A 103 2.56 -5.26 5.33
N GLU A 104 2.70 -6.34 4.58
CA GLU A 104 1.59 -7.15 4.09
C GLU A 104 1.73 -8.59 4.60
N GLY A 105 0.65 -9.18 5.12
CA GLY A 105 0.72 -10.57 5.57
C GLY A 105 -0.59 -11.14 6.11
N VAL A 106 -0.60 -12.47 6.19
CA VAL A 106 -1.62 -13.30 6.81
C VAL A 106 -0.93 -14.25 7.76
N GLY A 107 -1.56 -14.56 8.87
CA GLY A 107 -1.01 -15.53 9.80
C GLY A 107 -1.99 -15.97 10.88
N VAL A 108 -1.48 -16.68 11.85
CA VAL A 108 -2.23 -17.20 13.02
C VAL A 108 -1.77 -16.46 14.27
N VAL A 109 -2.72 -15.97 15.04
CA VAL A 109 -2.46 -15.34 16.35
C VAL A 109 -1.90 -16.39 17.32
N THR A 110 -0.73 -16.13 17.88
CA THR A 110 -0.05 -17.04 18.83
C THR A 110 -0.01 -16.52 20.27
N GLU A 111 -0.11 -15.20 20.44
CA GLU A 111 -0.16 -14.54 21.75
C GLU A 111 -0.99 -13.26 21.63
N VAL A 112 -1.72 -12.92 22.68
CA VAL A 112 -2.51 -11.68 22.78
C VAL A 112 -2.24 -10.97 24.09
N GLY A 113 -2.20 -9.65 24.05
CA GLY A 113 -2.15 -8.82 25.25
C GLY A 113 -3.50 -8.82 25.98
N PRO A 114 -3.49 -8.51 27.31
CA PRO A 114 -4.68 -8.63 28.15
C PRO A 114 -5.83 -7.65 27.78
N SER A 115 -5.59 -6.66 26.95
CA SER A 115 -6.61 -5.70 26.48
C SER A 115 -7.17 -6.06 25.09
N CYS A 116 -6.69 -7.11 24.44
CA CYS A 116 -7.28 -7.59 23.19
C CYS A 116 -8.63 -8.26 23.48
N THR A 117 -9.63 -7.92 22.70
CA THR A 117 -11.02 -8.37 22.88
C THR A 117 -11.63 -8.99 21.64
N SER A 118 -11.16 -8.63 20.46
CA SER A 118 -11.72 -9.07 19.16
C SER A 118 -10.95 -10.23 18.53
N VAL A 119 -9.72 -10.51 18.99
CA VAL A 119 -8.88 -11.60 18.49
C VAL A 119 -8.40 -12.49 19.62
N THR A 120 -8.25 -13.78 19.33
CA THR A 120 -7.81 -14.81 20.29
C THR A 120 -6.71 -15.68 19.68
N VAL A 121 -5.96 -16.38 20.55
CA VAL A 121 -4.94 -17.34 20.10
C VAL A 121 -5.59 -18.43 19.26
N GLY A 122 -5.02 -18.68 18.08
CA GLY A 122 -5.51 -19.63 17.08
C GLY A 122 -6.32 -19.00 15.96
N ASP A 123 -6.73 -17.74 16.10
CA ASP A 123 -7.44 -17.04 15.03
C ASP A 123 -6.51 -16.83 13.83
N ARG A 124 -7.03 -17.10 12.64
CA ARG A 124 -6.37 -16.81 11.37
C ARG A 124 -6.76 -15.41 10.92
N VAL A 125 -5.77 -14.56 10.63
CA VAL A 125 -5.97 -13.12 10.47
C VAL A 125 -5.18 -12.54 9.30
N ILE A 126 -5.73 -11.48 8.70
CA ILE A 126 -5.04 -10.58 7.79
C ILE A 126 -4.42 -9.46 8.65
N ILE A 127 -3.16 -9.12 8.40
CA ILE A 127 -2.47 -8.01 9.04
C ILE A 127 -2.64 -6.77 8.15
N SER A 128 -3.36 -5.76 8.64
CA SER A 128 -3.54 -4.49 7.92
C SER A 128 -2.21 -3.74 7.82
N CYS A 129 -1.88 -3.20 6.65
CA CYS A 129 -0.71 -2.33 6.45
C CYS A 129 -0.76 -1.04 7.28
N ILE A 130 -1.95 -0.66 7.76
CA ILE A 130 -2.18 0.53 8.58
C ILE A 130 -2.60 0.13 9.98
N SER A 131 -1.76 0.46 10.95
CA SER A 131 -2.10 0.40 12.37
C SER A 131 -2.85 1.66 12.81
N LYS A 132 -3.80 1.50 13.73
CA LYS A 132 -4.73 2.57 14.12
C LYS A 132 -5.27 2.36 15.53
N CYS A 133 -5.35 3.44 16.32
CA CYS A 133 -5.89 3.36 17.69
C CYS A 133 -7.42 3.44 17.74
N MET A 134 -8.08 3.96 16.70
CA MET A 134 -9.52 4.25 16.59
C MET A 134 -10.08 5.26 17.62
N GLU A 135 -9.23 5.91 18.42
CA GLU A 135 -9.63 6.82 19.50
C GLU A 135 -9.22 8.27 19.27
N CYS A 136 -8.09 8.53 18.56
CA CYS A 136 -7.65 9.89 18.28
C CYS A 136 -8.56 10.58 17.25
N GLU A 137 -8.49 11.91 17.18
CA GLU A 137 -9.35 12.73 16.31
C GLU A 137 -9.20 12.33 14.82
N TYR A 138 -8.01 11.99 14.36
CA TYR A 138 -7.81 11.56 12.98
C TYR A 138 -8.46 10.19 12.70
N CYS A 139 -8.31 9.22 13.60
CA CYS A 139 -9.00 7.94 13.46
C CYS A 139 -10.53 8.10 13.46
N LYS A 140 -11.08 8.93 14.38
CA LYS A 140 -12.51 9.23 14.43
C LYS A 140 -13.02 9.95 13.18
N ALA A 141 -12.15 10.74 12.52
CA ALA A 141 -12.47 11.39 11.25
C ALA A 141 -12.29 10.46 10.02
N GLY A 142 -11.95 9.17 10.22
CA GLY A 142 -11.71 8.20 9.14
C GLY A 142 -10.32 8.30 8.50
N LEU A 143 -9.43 9.15 9.02
CA LEU A 143 -8.06 9.32 8.52
C LEU A 143 -7.09 8.45 9.35
N THR A 144 -7.31 7.15 9.37
CA THR A 144 -6.56 6.20 10.21
C THR A 144 -5.10 6.10 9.81
N SER A 145 -4.76 6.33 8.54
CA SER A 145 -3.38 6.44 8.06
C SER A 145 -2.56 7.54 8.72
N HIS A 146 -3.23 8.49 9.39
CA HIS A 146 -2.61 9.60 10.11
C HIS A 146 -2.85 9.51 11.63
N CYS A 147 -2.92 8.31 12.19
CA CYS A 147 -3.15 8.06 13.61
C CYS A 147 -2.15 8.82 14.48
N GLN A 148 -2.66 9.76 15.31
CA GLN A 148 -1.80 10.60 16.15
C GLN A 148 -1.15 9.83 17.30
N THR A 149 -1.81 8.79 17.79
CA THR A 149 -1.27 7.92 18.84
C THR A 149 -0.02 7.15 18.37
N LEU A 150 0.09 6.91 17.04
CA LEU A 150 1.24 6.26 16.41
C LEU A 150 2.26 7.25 15.84
N GLY A 151 2.22 8.52 16.26
CA GLY A 151 3.16 9.54 15.80
C GLY A 151 2.78 10.21 14.48
N GLY A 152 1.51 10.11 14.06
CA GLY A 152 0.97 10.81 12.88
C GLY A 152 1.04 10.01 11.58
N ILE A 153 1.48 8.75 11.64
CA ILE A 153 1.47 7.83 10.50
C ILE A 153 1.08 6.42 10.95
N GLY A 154 0.11 5.82 10.27
CA GLY A 154 -0.37 4.47 10.54
C GLY A 154 0.43 3.37 9.82
N TRP A 155 1.15 3.71 8.75
CA TRP A 155 2.11 2.79 8.13
C TRP A 155 3.36 2.69 9.00
N ILE A 156 3.38 1.70 9.89
CA ILE A 156 4.46 1.50 10.86
C ILE A 156 5.28 0.24 10.61
N PHE A 157 4.68 -0.83 10.06
CA PHE A 157 5.36 -2.08 9.76
C PHE A 157 6.43 -1.92 8.68
N GLY A 158 7.62 -2.49 8.90
CA GLY A 158 8.75 -2.36 8.01
C GLY A 158 9.30 -0.93 7.91
N HIS A 159 8.75 -0.01 8.71
CA HIS A 159 9.06 1.42 8.73
C HIS A 159 9.51 1.83 10.14
N LEU A 160 8.58 2.09 11.05
CA LEU A 160 8.88 2.51 12.43
C LEU A 160 9.05 1.34 13.40
N ILE A 161 8.45 0.20 13.10
CA ILE A 161 8.58 -1.06 13.83
C ILE A 161 8.89 -2.20 12.86
N ASP A 162 9.27 -3.35 13.39
CA ASP A 162 9.52 -4.56 12.61
C ASP A 162 8.28 -5.03 11.86
N GLY A 163 8.49 -5.50 10.64
CA GLY A 163 7.47 -5.81 9.67
C GLY A 163 7.14 -7.30 9.54
N THR A 164 6.39 -7.60 8.48
CA THR A 164 5.78 -8.93 8.23
C THR A 164 6.66 -9.91 7.47
N GLN A 165 7.83 -9.49 7.00
CA GLN A 165 8.77 -10.39 6.28
C GLN A 165 9.64 -11.16 7.28
N ALA A 166 8.96 -11.90 8.17
CA ALA A 166 9.53 -12.69 9.26
C ALA A 166 8.61 -13.87 9.60
N GLU A 167 9.08 -14.81 10.40
CA GLU A 167 8.24 -15.92 10.89
C GLU A 167 7.17 -15.47 11.90
N TYR A 168 7.45 -14.41 12.67
CA TYR A 168 6.52 -13.81 13.63
C TYR A 168 6.57 -12.28 13.55
N VAL A 169 5.45 -11.64 13.82
CA VAL A 169 5.33 -10.18 13.89
C VAL A 169 4.48 -9.76 15.08
N ARG A 170 4.90 -8.67 15.75
CA ARG A 170 4.10 -7.99 16.77
C ARG A 170 3.17 -6.98 16.10
N VAL A 171 1.89 -7.07 16.39
CA VAL A 171 0.84 -6.19 15.86
C VAL A 171 0.28 -5.32 16.98
N PRO A 172 0.60 -4.02 17.02
CA PRO A 172 0.01 -3.08 17.96
C PRO A 172 -1.45 -2.80 17.64
N TYR A 173 -2.25 -2.49 18.67
CA TYR A 173 -3.70 -2.25 18.51
C TYR A 173 -4.37 -3.39 17.73
N ALA A 174 -4.11 -4.62 18.12
CA ALA A 174 -4.48 -5.82 17.40
C ALA A 174 -5.97 -5.88 17.04
N ASP A 175 -6.85 -5.45 17.94
CA ASP A 175 -8.30 -5.39 17.70
C ASP A 175 -8.71 -4.50 16.51
N ASN A 176 -7.85 -3.55 16.12
CA ASN A 176 -8.09 -2.63 15.02
C ASN A 176 -7.22 -2.92 13.78
N GLY A 177 -6.11 -3.65 13.96
CA GLY A 177 -5.11 -3.95 12.94
C GLY A 177 -5.23 -5.35 12.33
N LEU A 178 -5.93 -6.26 13.00
CA LEU A 178 -6.13 -7.63 12.54
C LEU A 178 -7.58 -7.84 12.06
N ILE A 179 -7.72 -8.49 10.91
CA ILE A 179 -9.02 -8.77 10.30
C ILE A 179 -9.16 -10.29 10.23
N PRO A 180 -10.20 -10.89 10.82
CA PRO A 180 -10.42 -12.33 10.75
C PRO A 180 -10.47 -12.81 9.29
N LEU A 181 -9.70 -13.87 8.98
CA LEU A 181 -9.68 -14.48 7.66
C LEU A 181 -10.56 -15.72 7.65
N PRO A 182 -11.69 -15.72 6.90
CA PRO A 182 -12.54 -16.88 6.79
C PRO A 182 -11.83 -18.09 6.14
N ASP A 183 -12.19 -19.31 6.53
CA ASP A 183 -11.63 -20.55 5.96
C ASP A 183 -11.86 -20.69 4.44
N THR A 184 -12.87 -20.01 3.91
CA THR A 184 -13.17 -19.97 2.48
C THR A 184 -12.23 -19.09 1.67
N VAL A 185 -11.38 -18.27 2.33
CA VAL A 185 -10.44 -17.35 1.70
C VAL A 185 -9.01 -17.86 1.96
N THR A 186 -8.24 -18.00 0.88
CA THR A 186 -6.86 -18.48 0.99
C THR A 186 -5.94 -17.41 1.61
N ALA A 187 -4.78 -17.82 2.16
CA ALA A 187 -3.78 -16.88 2.66
C ALA A 187 -3.31 -15.92 1.56
N GLU A 188 -3.12 -16.41 0.34
CA GLU A 188 -2.73 -15.60 -0.81
C GLU A 188 -3.75 -14.50 -1.12
N GLN A 189 -5.05 -14.85 -1.15
CA GLN A 189 -6.13 -13.88 -1.32
C GLN A 189 -6.18 -12.86 -0.17
N GLY A 190 -6.01 -13.33 1.07
CA GLY A 190 -5.98 -12.48 2.27
C GLY A 190 -4.80 -11.52 2.28
N THR A 191 -3.62 -11.95 1.79
CA THR A 191 -2.44 -11.08 1.70
C THR A 191 -2.70 -9.87 0.79
N MET A 192 -3.48 -10.01 -0.28
CA MET A 192 -3.83 -8.89 -1.14
C MET A 192 -4.74 -7.86 -0.46
N LEU A 193 -5.45 -8.25 0.61
CA LEU A 193 -6.26 -7.34 1.44
C LEU A 193 -5.45 -6.57 2.47
N SER A 194 -4.19 -6.94 2.71
CA SER A 194 -3.32 -6.22 3.64
C SER A 194 -3.07 -4.78 3.18
N ASP A 195 -2.84 -4.57 1.86
CA ASP A 195 -2.45 -3.27 1.31
C ASP A 195 -3.04 -3.02 -0.09
N ILE A 196 -2.64 -3.79 -1.13
CA ILE A 196 -2.85 -3.36 -2.53
C ILE A 196 -4.32 -3.19 -2.91
N LEU A 197 -5.21 -4.07 -2.44
CA LEU A 197 -6.64 -3.94 -2.73
C LEU A 197 -7.27 -2.73 -2.04
N PRO A 198 -7.10 -2.53 -0.72
CA PRO A 198 -7.54 -1.28 -0.07
C PRO A 198 -6.93 -0.04 -0.70
N THR A 199 -5.64 -0.05 -1.04
CA THR A 199 -4.95 1.10 -1.64
C THR A 199 -5.55 1.45 -2.99
N GLY A 200 -5.67 0.49 -3.91
CA GLY A 200 -6.28 0.72 -5.22
C GLY A 200 -7.74 1.15 -5.13
N HIS A 201 -8.47 0.59 -4.19
CA HIS A 201 -9.88 0.91 -3.97
C HIS A 201 -10.10 2.28 -3.32
N GLU A 202 -9.47 2.52 -2.16
CA GLU A 202 -9.69 3.75 -1.39
C GLU A 202 -9.12 4.98 -2.12
N ILE A 203 -7.86 4.89 -2.55
CA ILE A 203 -7.17 6.06 -3.13
C ILE A 203 -7.50 6.22 -4.61
N GLY A 204 -7.67 5.13 -5.34
CA GLY A 204 -8.04 5.19 -6.77
C GLY A 204 -9.54 5.37 -6.98
N VAL A 205 -10.34 4.42 -6.51
CA VAL A 205 -11.75 4.33 -6.87
C VAL A 205 -12.63 5.25 -6.01
N LEU A 206 -12.50 5.20 -4.68
CA LEU A 206 -13.32 6.01 -3.79
C LEU A 206 -12.93 7.49 -3.83
N ASN A 207 -11.64 7.83 -3.74
CA ASN A 207 -11.19 9.22 -3.84
C ASN A 207 -11.43 9.77 -5.25
N GLY A 208 -11.32 8.95 -6.31
CA GLY A 208 -11.75 9.27 -7.66
C GLY A 208 -13.27 9.43 -7.79
N ALA A 209 -14.02 9.05 -6.75
CA ALA A 209 -15.48 9.02 -6.75
C ALA A 209 -16.07 8.32 -7.98
N VAL A 210 -15.48 7.19 -8.35
CA VAL A 210 -15.93 6.34 -9.47
C VAL A 210 -17.38 5.91 -9.22
N LYS A 211 -18.22 6.07 -10.23
CA LYS A 211 -19.64 5.73 -10.20
C LYS A 211 -20.00 4.69 -11.25
N GLN A 212 -21.12 4.05 -11.05
CA GLN A 212 -21.72 3.19 -12.08
C GLN A 212 -21.89 3.98 -13.39
N GLY A 213 -21.37 3.41 -14.47
CA GLY A 213 -21.46 3.99 -15.80
C GLY A 213 -20.31 4.91 -16.18
N ASP A 214 -19.37 5.25 -15.28
CA ASP A 214 -18.21 6.07 -15.60
C ASP A 214 -17.26 5.35 -16.57
N VAL A 215 -16.50 6.14 -17.32
CA VAL A 215 -15.32 5.71 -18.08
C VAL A 215 -14.09 6.06 -17.26
N VAL A 216 -13.32 5.06 -16.88
CA VAL A 216 -12.15 5.19 -15.99
C VAL A 216 -10.89 4.82 -16.76
N ALA A 217 -9.87 5.68 -16.74
CA ALA A 217 -8.52 5.34 -17.19
C ALA A 217 -7.64 5.06 -15.97
N VAL A 218 -6.86 3.98 -16.03
CA VAL A 218 -5.85 3.65 -15.01
C VAL A 218 -4.48 3.72 -15.67
N VAL A 219 -3.69 4.72 -15.30
CA VAL A 219 -2.35 4.97 -15.83
C VAL A 219 -1.32 4.30 -14.92
N GLY A 220 -0.66 3.27 -15.46
CA GLY A 220 0.15 2.33 -14.70
C GLY A 220 -0.69 1.18 -14.15
N VAL A 221 -0.54 -0.02 -14.74
CA VAL A 221 -1.24 -1.22 -14.30
C VAL A 221 -0.27 -2.25 -13.68
N GLY A 222 0.64 -1.76 -12.82
CA GLY A 222 1.31 -2.58 -11.82
C GLY A 222 0.31 -3.09 -10.77
N PRO A 223 0.73 -3.80 -9.72
CA PRO A 223 -0.19 -4.43 -8.76
C PRO A 223 -1.26 -3.49 -8.18
N VAL A 224 -0.88 -2.28 -7.75
CA VAL A 224 -1.83 -1.31 -7.19
C VAL A 224 -2.78 -0.76 -8.27
N GLY A 225 -2.28 -0.50 -9.48
CA GLY A 225 -3.11 -0.10 -10.62
C GLY A 225 -4.10 -1.19 -11.04
N LEU A 226 -3.67 -2.46 -11.04
CA LEU A 226 -4.57 -3.60 -11.30
C LEU A 226 -5.63 -3.74 -10.20
N ALA A 227 -5.31 -3.42 -8.94
CA ALA A 227 -6.30 -3.35 -7.86
C ALA A 227 -7.34 -2.25 -8.12
N ALA A 228 -6.91 -1.09 -8.63
CA ALA A 228 -7.83 -0.04 -9.05
C ALA A 228 -8.69 -0.47 -10.27
N VAL A 229 -8.12 -1.18 -11.26
CA VAL A 229 -8.86 -1.76 -12.38
C VAL A 229 -9.95 -2.71 -11.87
N MET A 230 -9.58 -3.68 -11.02
CA MET A 230 -10.50 -4.69 -10.47
C MET A 230 -11.65 -4.03 -9.69
N THR A 231 -11.31 -3.07 -8.83
CA THR A 231 -12.30 -2.44 -7.96
C THR A 231 -13.15 -1.39 -8.69
N ALA A 232 -12.61 -0.67 -9.69
CA ALA A 232 -13.40 0.20 -10.56
C ALA A 232 -14.41 -0.59 -11.41
N SER A 233 -14.00 -1.74 -11.95
CA SER A 233 -14.89 -2.66 -12.66
C SER A 233 -16.00 -3.18 -11.74
N SER A 234 -15.65 -3.64 -10.52
CA SER A 234 -16.60 -4.10 -9.51
C SER A 234 -17.55 -2.98 -9.02
N GLN A 235 -17.12 -1.71 -9.09
CA GLN A 235 -17.95 -0.54 -8.77
C GLN A 235 -18.96 -0.20 -9.86
N GLY A 236 -18.87 -0.85 -11.03
CA GLY A 236 -19.81 -0.69 -12.14
C GLY A 236 -19.40 0.37 -13.16
N ALA A 237 -18.11 0.71 -13.26
CA ALA A 237 -17.60 1.50 -14.37
C ALA A 237 -18.02 0.86 -15.69
N SER A 238 -18.53 1.66 -16.64
CA SER A 238 -18.96 1.16 -17.94
C SER A 238 -17.79 0.78 -18.85
N LYS A 239 -16.64 1.40 -18.61
CA LYS A 239 -15.39 1.13 -19.30
C LYS A 239 -14.23 1.38 -18.34
N VAL A 240 -13.27 0.46 -18.31
CA VAL A 240 -12.00 0.62 -17.62
C VAL A 240 -10.88 0.47 -18.66
N ILE A 241 -10.10 1.53 -18.83
CA ILE A 241 -9.03 1.63 -19.82
C ILE A 241 -7.70 1.50 -19.07
N ALA A 242 -6.97 0.43 -19.32
CA ALA A 242 -5.64 0.21 -18.75
C ALA A 242 -4.57 0.83 -19.64
N VAL A 243 -3.67 1.63 -19.07
CA VAL A 243 -2.55 2.27 -19.77
C VAL A 243 -1.23 1.84 -19.13
N ASP A 244 -0.34 1.21 -19.89
CA ASP A 244 0.99 0.79 -19.42
C ASP A 244 1.95 0.60 -20.61
N GLY A 245 3.25 0.71 -20.39
CA GLY A 245 4.25 0.38 -21.41
C GLY A 245 4.63 -1.12 -21.45
N ASN A 246 4.19 -1.90 -20.47
CA ASN A 246 4.49 -3.33 -20.38
C ASN A 246 3.33 -4.15 -20.94
N LYS A 247 3.58 -4.83 -22.06
CA LYS A 247 2.57 -5.65 -22.74
C LYS A 247 1.98 -6.74 -21.84
N PHE A 248 2.79 -7.42 -21.03
CA PHE A 248 2.31 -8.45 -20.10
C PHE A 248 1.27 -7.88 -19.13
N ARG A 249 1.53 -6.69 -18.55
CA ARG A 249 0.60 -6.02 -17.64
C ARG A 249 -0.69 -5.58 -18.34
N LEU A 250 -0.59 -5.09 -19.59
CA LEU A 250 -1.77 -4.76 -20.40
C LEU A 250 -2.62 -6.00 -20.68
N ASP A 251 -1.99 -7.09 -21.07
CA ASP A 251 -2.71 -8.36 -21.33
C ASP A 251 -3.35 -8.89 -20.05
N ALA A 252 -2.62 -8.89 -18.93
CA ALA A 252 -3.14 -9.28 -17.61
C ALA A 252 -4.32 -8.40 -17.16
N SER A 253 -4.29 -7.09 -17.39
CA SER A 253 -5.32 -6.16 -16.93
C SER A 253 -6.74 -6.53 -17.38
N ARG A 254 -6.88 -7.24 -18.49
CA ARG A 254 -8.17 -7.74 -18.99
C ARG A 254 -8.81 -8.73 -18.03
N GLU A 255 -8.01 -9.58 -17.40
CA GLU A 255 -8.50 -10.54 -16.39
C GLU A 255 -8.94 -9.83 -15.09
N PHE A 256 -8.43 -8.62 -14.85
CA PHE A 256 -8.82 -7.76 -13.73
C PHE A 256 -10.03 -6.88 -14.02
N GLY A 257 -10.55 -6.88 -15.26
CA GLY A 257 -11.76 -6.14 -15.63
C GLY A 257 -11.50 -4.92 -16.52
N ALA A 258 -10.28 -4.75 -17.06
CA ALA A 258 -10.05 -3.75 -18.11
C ALA A 258 -10.81 -4.14 -19.38
N THR A 259 -11.59 -3.21 -19.91
CA THR A 259 -12.34 -3.37 -21.17
C THR A 259 -11.51 -2.97 -22.37
N GLU A 260 -10.59 -2.03 -22.18
CA GLU A 260 -9.67 -1.51 -23.19
C GLU A 260 -8.25 -1.43 -22.65
N THR A 261 -7.27 -1.48 -23.54
CA THR A 261 -5.85 -1.31 -23.20
C THR A 261 -5.22 -0.32 -24.14
N VAL A 262 -4.34 0.53 -23.62
CA VAL A 262 -3.58 1.53 -24.38
C VAL A 262 -2.11 1.34 -24.08
N ASP A 263 -1.29 1.11 -25.11
CA ASP A 263 0.15 1.02 -24.99
C ASP A 263 0.74 2.42 -24.79
N ALA A 264 1.45 2.61 -23.68
CA ALA A 264 2.05 3.90 -23.33
C ALA A 264 3.19 4.35 -24.27
N SER A 265 3.64 3.49 -25.19
CA SER A 265 4.60 3.86 -26.25
C SER A 265 3.96 4.55 -27.45
N GLY A 266 2.63 4.71 -27.48
CA GLY A 266 1.89 5.38 -28.55
C GLY A 266 2.19 6.87 -28.66
N ASP A 267 2.00 7.44 -29.86
CA ASP A 267 2.38 8.83 -30.17
C ASP A 267 1.48 9.89 -29.49
N ASP A 268 0.17 9.63 -29.34
CA ASP A 268 -0.80 10.58 -28.75
C ASP A 268 -1.78 9.85 -27.82
N LEU A 269 -1.33 9.60 -26.59
CA LEU A 269 -2.09 8.90 -25.57
C LEU A 269 -3.35 9.66 -25.15
N VAL A 270 -3.29 10.99 -25.13
CA VAL A 270 -4.43 11.83 -24.74
C VAL A 270 -5.54 11.73 -25.78
N ALA A 271 -5.20 11.81 -27.07
CA ALA A 271 -6.17 11.64 -28.15
C ALA A 271 -6.78 10.23 -28.13
N GLU A 272 -5.99 9.21 -27.86
CA GLU A 272 -6.49 7.84 -27.78
C GLU A 272 -7.45 7.63 -26.59
N LEU A 273 -7.11 8.15 -25.40
CA LEU A 273 -8.00 8.09 -24.22
C LEU A 273 -9.31 8.86 -24.46
N ARG A 274 -9.24 10.02 -25.12
CA ARG A 274 -10.43 10.77 -25.53
C ARG A 274 -11.27 10.00 -26.54
N ARG A 275 -10.65 9.38 -27.53
CA ARG A 275 -11.36 8.53 -28.52
C ARG A 275 -12.11 7.37 -27.86
N LEU A 276 -11.53 6.78 -26.80
CA LEU A 276 -12.13 5.69 -26.05
C LEU A 276 -13.19 6.16 -25.04
N SER A 277 -13.23 7.45 -24.72
CA SER A 277 -14.26 8.03 -23.85
C SER A 277 -15.63 8.06 -24.53
N ARG A 278 -16.68 8.39 -23.74
CA ARG A 278 -18.08 8.31 -24.20
C ARG A 278 -18.40 9.27 -25.36
N ASP A 279 -17.86 10.47 -25.30
CA ASP A 279 -18.20 11.60 -26.18
C ASP A 279 -16.97 12.26 -26.83
N GLY A 280 -15.80 11.68 -26.67
CA GLY A 280 -14.54 12.23 -27.18
C GLY A 280 -13.98 13.39 -26.37
N LEU A 281 -14.62 13.79 -25.25
CA LEU A 281 -14.17 14.91 -24.42
C LEU A 281 -13.12 14.51 -23.39
N GLY A 282 -13.05 13.25 -23.04
CA GLY A 282 -12.14 12.68 -22.05
C GLY A 282 -12.84 11.71 -21.11
N VAL A 283 -12.06 11.05 -20.26
CA VAL A 283 -12.57 10.08 -19.27
C VAL A 283 -13.19 10.79 -18.07
N ASP A 284 -14.11 10.11 -17.38
CA ASP A 284 -14.76 10.64 -16.16
C ASP A 284 -13.74 10.69 -15.00
N VAL A 285 -12.92 9.66 -14.89
CA VAL A 285 -11.90 9.52 -13.84
C VAL A 285 -10.60 8.99 -14.45
N ALA A 286 -9.49 9.61 -14.12
CA ALA A 286 -8.16 9.09 -14.39
C ALA A 286 -7.47 8.75 -13.06
N ILE A 287 -7.03 7.50 -12.94
CA ILE A 287 -6.31 7.00 -11.77
C ILE A 287 -4.84 6.90 -12.14
N GLU A 288 -3.99 7.68 -11.48
CA GLU A 288 -2.54 7.66 -11.66
C GLU A 288 -1.91 6.70 -10.64
N ALA A 289 -1.17 5.68 -11.10
CA ALA A 289 -0.62 4.62 -10.26
C ALA A 289 0.86 4.30 -10.56
N VAL A 290 1.62 5.29 -11.04
CA VAL A 290 3.06 5.17 -11.35
C VAL A 290 3.89 6.05 -10.43
N GLY A 291 3.50 7.34 -10.27
CA GLY A 291 4.19 8.31 -9.42
C GLY A 291 5.28 9.10 -10.13
N ILE A 292 5.10 9.46 -11.40
CA ILE A 292 6.03 10.34 -12.13
C ILE A 292 5.29 11.52 -12.79
N PRO A 293 5.98 12.66 -13.05
CA PRO A 293 5.34 13.83 -13.63
C PRO A 293 4.63 13.57 -14.96
N ALA A 294 5.19 12.73 -15.82
CA ALA A 294 4.64 12.42 -17.14
C ALA A 294 3.28 11.69 -17.06
N THR A 295 3.14 10.71 -16.17
CA THR A 295 1.89 9.95 -15.99
C THR A 295 0.82 10.76 -15.28
N PHE A 296 1.20 11.64 -14.36
CA PHE A 296 0.28 12.60 -13.77
C PHE A 296 -0.24 13.60 -14.83
N GLY A 297 0.65 14.12 -15.68
CA GLY A 297 0.25 14.99 -16.82
C GLY A 297 -0.71 14.28 -17.75
N LEU A 298 -0.43 13.04 -18.13
CA LEU A 298 -1.32 12.21 -18.96
C LEU A 298 -2.70 12.03 -18.29
N ALA A 299 -2.74 11.69 -17.01
CA ALA A 299 -3.99 11.55 -16.27
C ALA A 299 -4.79 12.85 -16.26
N LEU A 300 -4.13 13.99 -16.02
CA LEU A 300 -4.75 15.31 -16.01
C LEU A 300 -5.30 15.71 -17.37
N ASP A 301 -4.53 15.50 -18.45
CA ASP A 301 -4.90 15.91 -19.80
C ASP A 301 -5.96 15.00 -20.44
N SER A 302 -6.19 13.81 -19.90
CA SER A 302 -7.15 12.85 -20.41
C SER A 302 -8.57 12.98 -19.86
N ILE A 303 -8.75 13.68 -18.72
CA ILE A 303 -10.09 13.86 -18.14
C ILE A 303 -10.91 14.91 -18.88
N ARG A 304 -12.24 14.74 -18.87
CA ARG A 304 -13.18 15.72 -19.37
C ARG A 304 -13.35 16.89 -18.39
N PRO A 305 -13.93 18.03 -18.81
CA PRO A 305 -14.41 19.03 -17.85
C PRO A 305 -15.35 18.42 -16.80
N GLY A 306 -15.14 18.77 -15.53
CA GLY A 306 -15.81 18.16 -14.38
C GLY A 306 -15.31 16.76 -14.02
N GLY A 307 -14.24 16.28 -14.69
CA GLY A 307 -13.59 15.00 -14.41
C GLY A 307 -12.71 15.02 -13.16
N ARG A 308 -12.12 13.87 -12.83
CA ARG A 308 -11.35 13.67 -11.62
C ARG A 308 -10.03 12.97 -11.90
N VAL A 309 -8.98 13.40 -11.21
CA VAL A 309 -7.71 12.67 -11.10
C VAL A 309 -7.59 12.13 -9.70
N ALA A 310 -7.38 10.82 -9.58
CA ALA A 310 -7.04 10.17 -8.32
C ALA A 310 -5.60 9.67 -8.38
N ASN A 311 -4.71 10.27 -7.59
CA ASN A 311 -3.30 9.92 -7.59
C ASN A 311 -3.01 8.90 -6.46
N ILE A 312 -2.59 7.71 -6.86
CA ILE A 312 -2.12 6.64 -5.96
C ILE A 312 -0.58 6.61 -5.94
N GLY A 313 0.04 6.91 -7.09
CA GLY A 313 1.48 6.83 -7.28
C GLY A 313 2.25 7.66 -6.27
N VAL A 314 3.37 7.12 -5.78
CA VAL A 314 4.29 7.82 -4.87
C VAL A 314 5.30 8.57 -5.72
N HIS A 315 5.24 9.90 -5.67
CA HIS A 315 6.10 10.77 -6.47
C HIS A 315 7.44 11.04 -5.75
N GLY A 316 8.55 10.79 -6.46
CA GLY A 316 9.89 11.20 -6.04
C GLY A 316 10.32 12.57 -6.57
N GLU A 317 9.55 13.14 -7.51
CA GLU A 317 9.81 14.42 -8.15
C GLU A 317 8.59 15.33 -8.09
N GLY A 318 8.81 16.64 -8.12
CA GLY A 318 7.73 17.65 -8.12
C GLY A 318 6.91 17.61 -9.39
N VAL A 319 5.60 17.70 -9.25
CA VAL A 319 4.64 17.76 -10.36
C VAL A 319 4.17 19.19 -10.56
N GLN A 320 4.16 19.67 -11.79
CA GLN A 320 3.58 20.97 -12.14
C GLN A 320 2.09 20.81 -12.43
N PHE A 321 1.28 21.65 -11.79
CA PHE A 321 -0.14 21.74 -12.07
C PHE A 321 -0.43 23.07 -12.79
N PRO A 322 -0.85 23.05 -14.09
CA PRO A 322 -1.08 24.26 -14.88
C PRO A 322 -2.43 24.91 -14.52
N ILE A 323 -2.52 25.51 -13.35
CA ILE A 323 -3.76 26.10 -12.80
C ILE A 323 -4.33 27.17 -13.73
N GLU A 324 -3.46 27.92 -14.44
CA GLU A 324 -3.84 28.95 -15.41
C GLU A 324 -4.62 28.40 -16.63
N ARG A 325 -4.43 27.11 -16.95
CA ARG A 325 -5.16 26.39 -18.01
C ARG A 325 -6.44 25.74 -17.45
N ASP A 326 -6.34 25.10 -16.28
CA ASP A 326 -7.33 24.13 -15.84
C ASP A 326 -8.35 24.68 -14.83
N TRP A 327 -8.18 25.92 -14.34
CA TRP A 327 -9.13 26.53 -13.38
C TRP A 327 -10.58 26.56 -13.88
N ILE A 328 -10.77 26.65 -15.20
CA ILE A 328 -12.10 26.74 -15.83
C ILE A 328 -12.79 25.37 -16.01
N ASN A 329 -12.02 24.28 -15.90
CA ASN A 329 -12.49 22.93 -16.22
C ASN A 329 -13.25 22.24 -15.05
N ASN A 330 -13.38 22.88 -13.89
CA ASN A 330 -14.09 22.34 -12.72
C ASN A 330 -13.60 20.92 -12.32
N ILE A 331 -12.31 20.66 -12.44
CA ILE A 331 -11.72 19.35 -12.14
C ILE A 331 -11.51 19.15 -10.65
N THR A 332 -11.37 17.88 -10.23
CA THR A 332 -10.98 17.51 -8.89
C THR A 332 -9.71 16.67 -8.95
N ILE A 333 -8.74 16.97 -8.10
CA ILE A 333 -7.54 16.17 -7.93
C ILE A 333 -7.51 15.69 -6.49
N THR A 334 -7.30 14.39 -6.30
CA THR A 334 -7.18 13.77 -4.98
C THR A 334 -5.90 12.95 -4.89
N THR A 335 -5.34 12.90 -3.69
CA THR A 335 -4.20 12.03 -3.36
C THR A 335 -4.33 11.61 -1.90
N GLY A 336 -3.62 10.58 -1.48
CA GLY A 336 -3.66 10.15 -0.08
C GLY A 336 -2.87 8.88 0.20
N LEU A 337 -2.69 8.59 1.48
CA LEU A 337 -2.26 7.29 1.98
C LEU A 337 -3.51 6.48 2.35
N VAL A 338 -3.52 5.21 2.01
CA VAL A 338 -4.62 4.28 2.33
C VAL A 338 -4.95 4.30 3.82
N ASN A 339 -6.23 4.28 4.16
CA ASN A 339 -6.70 4.15 5.55
C ASN A 339 -6.91 2.68 5.96
N ALA A 340 -6.98 1.78 4.99
CA ALA A 340 -7.27 0.35 5.14
C ALA A 340 -8.55 0.10 5.99
N THR A 341 -9.58 0.87 5.71
CA THR A 341 -10.90 0.75 6.36
C THR A 341 -11.89 -0.04 5.53
N THR A 342 -11.63 -0.20 4.24
CA THR A 342 -12.50 -0.94 3.30
C THR A 342 -12.18 -2.43 3.23
N ALA A 343 -11.17 -2.92 3.93
CA ALA A 343 -10.79 -4.33 3.87
C ALA A 343 -11.94 -5.31 4.23
N PRO A 344 -12.85 -5.04 5.20
CA PRO A 344 -14.01 -5.89 5.43
C PRO A 344 -14.98 -5.94 4.22
N GLU A 345 -15.28 -4.80 3.60
CA GLU A 345 -16.12 -4.74 2.39
C GLU A 345 -15.50 -5.51 1.22
N LEU A 346 -14.20 -5.35 1.03
CA LEU A 346 -13.47 -6.07 -0.02
C LEU A 346 -13.41 -7.58 0.26
N LEU A 347 -13.31 -7.98 1.53
CA LEU A 347 -13.39 -9.38 1.95
C LEU A 347 -14.76 -10.00 1.61
N ASP A 348 -15.85 -9.27 1.81
CA ASP A 348 -17.19 -9.69 1.39
C ASP A 348 -17.29 -9.88 -0.14
N LYS A 349 -16.65 -8.99 -0.91
CA LYS A 349 -16.60 -9.13 -2.37
C LYS A 349 -15.77 -10.35 -2.81
N ILE A 350 -14.70 -10.69 -2.10
CA ILE A 350 -13.91 -11.91 -2.34
C ILE A 350 -14.76 -13.15 -2.00
N THR A 351 -15.35 -13.16 -0.82
CA THR A 351 -16.15 -14.30 -0.34
C THR A 351 -17.35 -14.58 -1.24
N SER A 352 -17.98 -13.55 -1.80
CA SER A 352 -19.09 -13.69 -2.76
C SER A 352 -18.61 -14.04 -4.18
N GLY A 353 -17.32 -14.03 -4.46
CA GLY A 353 -16.76 -14.24 -5.79
C GLY A 353 -16.93 -13.06 -6.75
N ALA A 354 -17.27 -11.87 -6.25
CA ALA A 354 -17.38 -10.66 -7.07
C ALA A 354 -16.01 -10.14 -7.54
N ILE A 355 -14.96 -10.40 -6.76
CA ILE A 355 -13.56 -10.17 -7.12
C ILE A 355 -12.72 -11.39 -6.74
N ASP A 356 -11.66 -11.64 -7.51
CA ASP A 356 -10.70 -12.72 -7.21
C ASP A 356 -9.27 -12.18 -7.21
N PRO A 357 -8.71 -11.90 -6.02
CA PRO A 357 -7.35 -11.40 -5.88
C PRO A 357 -6.27 -12.48 -6.05
N ALA A 358 -6.61 -13.76 -6.17
CA ALA A 358 -5.62 -14.78 -6.49
C ALA A 358 -4.92 -14.51 -7.83
N LYS A 359 -5.56 -13.75 -8.74
CA LYS A 359 -5.01 -13.34 -10.03
C LYS A 359 -3.75 -12.47 -9.93
N PHE A 360 -3.51 -11.81 -8.79
CA PHE A 360 -2.28 -11.07 -8.57
C PHE A 360 -1.05 -11.97 -8.43
N VAL A 361 -1.24 -13.20 -7.96
CA VAL A 361 -0.14 -14.09 -7.59
C VAL A 361 0.44 -14.74 -8.84
N THR A 362 1.62 -14.28 -9.25
CA THR A 362 2.36 -14.83 -10.39
C THR A 362 3.48 -15.78 -9.97
N HIS A 363 4.09 -15.53 -8.82
CA HIS A 363 5.23 -16.29 -8.32
C HIS A 363 5.03 -16.68 -6.85
N ARG A 364 5.54 -17.89 -6.50
CA ARG A 364 5.46 -18.44 -5.16
C ARG A 364 6.83 -18.90 -4.71
N PHE A 365 7.19 -18.53 -3.50
CA PHE A 365 8.45 -18.85 -2.84
C PHE A 365 8.19 -19.36 -1.42
N THR A 366 9.15 -20.09 -0.88
CA THR A 366 9.19 -20.42 0.55
C THR A 366 10.05 -19.40 1.30
N PHE A 367 9.98 -19.37 2.64
CA PHE A 367 10.73 -18.39 3.46
C PHE A 367 12.24 -18.49 3.25
N ASP A 368 12.79 -19.69 3.03
CA ASP A 368 14.21 -19.89 2.70
C ASP A 368 14.63 -19.34 1.33
N GLN A 369 13.65 -19.05 0.46
CA GLN A 369 13.86 -18.48 -0.88
C GLN A 369 13.62 -16.97 -0.93
N PHE A 370 13.47 -16.30 0.21
CA PHE A 370 13.09 -14.87 0.30
C PHE A 370 13.98 -13.94 -0.54
N LEU A 371 15.30 -14.16 -0.54
CA LEU A 371 16.21 -13.34 -1.34
C LEU A 371 15.95 -13.49 -2.85
N GLY A 372 15.68 -14.69 -3.31
CA GLY A 372 15.30 -14.93 -4.71
C GLY A 372 13.95 -14.31 -5.08
N ALA A 373 13.01 -14.25 -4.13
CA ALA A 373 11.74 -13.55 -4.33
C ALA A 373 11.96 -12.03 -4.55
N TYR A 374 12.89 -11.41 -3.82
CA TYR A 374 13.28 -10.03 -4.03
C TYR A 374 13.92 -9.79 -5.40
N ASP A 375 14.80 -10.70 -5.85
CA ASP A 375 15.42 -10.59 -7.16
C ASP A 375 14.38 -10.68 -8.28
N THR A 376 13.44 -11.63 -8.17
CA THR A 376 12.30 -11.74 -9.10
C THR A 376 11.42 -10.50 -9.11
N PHE A 377 11.11 -9.94 -7.94
CA PHE A 377 10.23 -8.77 -7.84
C PHE A 377 10.94 -7.48 -8.29
N ALA A 378 12.23 -7.34 -8.03
CA ALA A 378 13.02 -6.20 -8.51
C ALA A 378 13.10 -6.14 -10.04
N ASP A 379 13.07 -7.29 -10.70
CA ASP A 379 13.07 -7.44 -12.18
C ASP A 379 11.68 -7.81 -12.72
N ALA A 380 10.64 -7.28 -12.09
CA ALA A 380 9.25 -7.66 -12.35
C ALA A 380 8.81 -7.54 -13.82
N ALA A 381 9.39 -6.61 -14.57
CA ALA A 381 9.06 -6.41 -15.98
C ALA A 381 9.50 -7.59 -16.84
N GLU A 382 10.72 -8.07 -16.66
CA GLU A 382 11.30 -9.20 -17.41
C GLU A 382 10.79 -10.56 -16.89
N GLN A 383 10.58 -10.64 -15.56
CA GLN A 383 10.08 -11.85 -14.90
C GLN A 383 8.57 -12.04 -15.05
N HIS A 384 7.86 -11.08 -15.65
CA HIS A 384 6.40 -11.07 -15.71
C HIS A 384 5.75 -11.21 -14.32
N ALA A 385 6.35 -10.55 -13.32
CA ALA A 385 5.86 -10.60 -11.94
C ALA A 385 4.84 -9.49 -11.68
N LEU A 386 3.71 -9.85 -11.06
CA LEU A 386 2.76 -8.91 -10.45
C LEU A 386 2.98 -8.92 -8.94
N LYS A 387 2.57 -9.99 -8.25
CA LYS A 387 2.87 -10.20 -6.84
C LYS A 387 3.64 -11.52 -6.67
N VAL A 388 4.64 -11.47 -5.81
CA VAL A 388 5.37 -12.64 -5.35
C VAL A 388 4.85 -13.01 -3.97
N ILE A 389 4.39 -14.23 -3.79
CA ILE A 389 3.97 -14.75 -2.50
C ILE A 389 5.12 -15.51 -1.87
N ILE A 390 5.36 -15.23 -0.61
CA ILE A 390 6.32 -15.98 0.21
C ILE A 390 5.53 -16.59 1.37
N SER A 391 5.54 -17.92 1.45
CA SER A 391 4.80 -18.67 2.46
C SER A 391 5.70 -19.63 3.21
N ASN A 392 5.35 -19.87 4.47
CA ASN A 392 5.98 -20.94 5.20
C ASN A 392 5.54 -22.26 4.57
N ALA A 393 6.50 -23.10 4.16
CA ALA A 393 6.17 -24.44 3.67
C ALA A 393 5.48 -25.20 4.79
N GLY A 394 4.17 -25.44 4.64
CA GLY A 394 3.37 -26.20 5.57
C GLY A 394 3.73 -27.68 5.58
#